data_7cc1eb93de3a36461fd7cd53ab0887b9
#
_entry.id   7cc1eb93de3a36461fd7cd53ab0887b9
#
_cell.length_a   1.000
_cell.length_b   1.000
_cell.length_c   1.000
_cell.angle_alpha   90.00
_cell.angle_beta   90.00
_cell.angle_gamma   90.00
#
_symmetry.space_group_name_H-M   'P 1'
#
loop_
_entity.id
_entity.type
_entity.pdbx_description
1 polymer ?
#
loop_
_entity_poly.entity_id
_entity_poly.type
_entity_poly.pdbx_seq_one_letter_code
_entity_poly.pdbx_strand_id
1 'polypeptide(L)'
;MSARAHPVGDRALLVELADGDETAAFHAELLRRREAGSLPEVREIVPAARTVLLDGLDDPARLAAQVTDWVLAPPDAHAGASVELPIRYDGPDLAEVAALWGMAEDEVVRMHSAAEFRVAFCGFAPGFAYLTGLAERYAVPRRPTPRTSVPAGSVGLAGPYTGVYPRSSPGGWQLIGTTDAALWDVRREPAALLAPGTRVRFVTGTPVTAETPAAGR
;
A
#
# COMPACT_ATOMS: atom_id res chain seq x y z
N MET A 1 21.18 5.05 6.44
CA MET A 1 20.43 4.21 5.50
C MET A 1 21.29 3.04 5.08
N SER A 2 20.75 1.81 5.07
CA SER A 2 21.48 0.63 4.57
C SER A 2 20.94 0.20 3.20
N ALA A 3 20.85 1.15 2.27
CA ALA A 3 20.38 0.91 0.91
C ALA A 3 21.42 0.14 0.08
N ARG A 4 20.95 -0.85 -0.67
CA ARG A 4 21.73 -1.54 -1.69
C ARG A 4 21.12 -1.25 -3.05
N ALA A 5 21.93 -0.71 -3.96
CA ALA A 5 21.50 -0.34 -5.29
C ALA A 5 21.97 -1.40 -6.31
N HIS A 6 21.05 -1.97 -7.04
CA HIS A 6 21.28 -3.03 -8.01
C HIS A 6 20.82 -2.57 -9.41
N PRO A 7 21.72 -2.35 -10.37
CA PRO A 7 21.33 -2.11 -11.75
C PRO A 7 20.50 -3.28 -12.29
N VAL A 8 19.43 -2.97 -13.01
CA VAL A 8 18.52 -3.95 -13.64
C VAL A 8 18.44 -3.63 -15.13
N GLY A 9 19.10 -4.46 -15.95
CA GLY A 9 19.29 -4.12 -17.37
C GLY A 9 20.06 -2.81 -17.52
N ASP A 10 19.84 -2.14 -18.65
CA ASP A 10 20.61 -0.94 -19.03
C ASP A 10 19.98 0.37 -18.54
N ARG A 11 18.72 0.35 -18.13
CA ARG A 11 17.91 1.56 -17.88
C ARG A 11 17.13 1.54 -16.57
N ALA A 12 17.41 0.62 -15.66
CA ALA A 12 16.70 0.56 -14.38
C ALA A 12 17.64 0.34 -13.20
N LEU A 13 17.20 0.80 -12.03
CA LEU A 13 17.87 0.66 -10.74
C LEU A 13 16.88 0.12 -9.71
N LEU A 14 17.18 -1.03 -9.11
CA LEU A 14 16.47 -1.54 -7.97
C LEU A 14 17.23 -1.15 -6.70
N VAL A 15 16.56 -0.45 -5.79
CA VAL A 15 17.12 -0.08 -4.48
C VAL A 15 16.45 -0.94 -3.42
N GLU A 16 17.23 -1.76 -2.72
CA GLU A 16 16.79 -2.57 -1.59
C GLU A 16 17.03 -1.79 -0.28
N LEU A 17 16.03 -1.76 0.59
CA LEU A 17 16.00 -1.06 1.87
C LEU A 17 15.87 -2.07 3.02
N ALA A 18 16.16 -1.62 4.25
CA ALA A 18 16.14 -2.49 5.42
C ALA A 18 14.71 -2.99 5.76
N ASP A 19 13.73 -2.11 5.67
CA ASP A 19 12.33 -2.36 6.04
C ASP A 19 11.35 -1.47 5.27
N GLY A 20 10.05 -1.58 5.60
CA GLY A 20 8.99 -0.81 4.97
C GLY A 20 9.03 0.69 5.29
N ASP A 21 9.46 1.07 6.48
CA ASP A 21 9.56 2.48 6.90
C ASP A 21 10.68 3.18 6.13
N GLU A 22 11.83 2.52 5.99
CA GLU A 22 12.93 3.03 5.18
C GLU A 22 12.54 3.10 3.69
N THR A 23 11.75 2.12 3.21
CA THR A 23 11.22 2.12 1.83
C THR A 23 10.26 3.30 1.61
N ALA A 24 9.37 3.56 2.56
CA ALA A 24 8.45 4.70 2.48
C ALA A 24 9.19 6.05 2.51
N ALA A 25 10.22 6.18 3.39
CA ALA A 25 11.05 7.37 3.47
C ALA A 25 11.85 7.59 2.17
N PHE A 26 12.42 6.54 1.61
CA PHE A 26 13.16 6.61 0.35
C PHE A 26 12.23 6.97 -0.83
N HIS A 27 11.05 6.38 -0.90
CA HIS A 27 10.04 6.72 -1.91
C HIS A 27 9.61 8.20 -1.81
N ALA A 28 9.35 8.70 -0.59
CA ALA A 28 8.99 10.10 -0.37
C ALA A 28 10.12 11.05 -0.82
N GLU A 29 11.38 10.71 -0.52
CA GLU A 29 12.54 11.49 -0.94
C GLU A 29 12.69 11.51 -2.47
N LEU A 30 12.44 10.39 -3.15
CA LEU A 30 12.46 10.34 -4.62
C LEU A 30 11.40 11.28 -5.22
N LEU A 31 10.18 11.26 -4.68
CA LEU A 31 9.09 12.14 -5.15
C LEU A 31 9.45 13.61 -4.92
N ARG A 32 9.98 13.96 -3.74
CA ARG A 32 10.43 15.30 -3.42
C ARG A 32 11.53 15.78 -4.36
N ARG A 33 12.53 14.92 -4.67
CA ARG A 33 13.61 15.25 -5.62
C ARG A 33 13.10 15.40 -7.03
N ARG A 34 12.15 14.59 -7.45
CA ARG A 34 11.52 14.70 -8.76
C ARG A 34 10.77 16.03 -8.89
N GLU A 35 10.01 16.43 -7.89
CA GLU A 35 9.30 17.72 -7.85
C GLU A 35 10.28 18.92 -7.85
N ALA A 36 11.39 18.81 -7.12
CA ALA A 36 12.44 19.81 -7.08
C ALA A 36 13.35 19.84 -8.35
N GLY A 37 13.13 18.92 -9.30
CA GLY A 37 13.98 18.81 -10.48
C GLY A 37 15.44 18.34 -10.21
N SER A 38 15.68 17.76 -9.02
CA SER A 38 17.01 17.29 -8.60
C SER A 38 17.20 15.77 -8.72
N LEU A 39 16.19 15.05 -9.20
CA LEU A 39 16.28 13.67 -9.62
C LEU A 39 16.56 13.61 -11.12
N PRO A 40 17.44 12.71 -11.61
CA PRO A 40 17.53 12.44 -13.04
C PRO A 40 16.17 12.07 -13.63
N GLU A 41 16.00 12.23 -14.94
CA GLU A 41 14.77 11.79 -15.61
C GLU A 41 14.54 10.31 -15.34
N VAL A 42 13.35 9.99 -14.84
CA VAL A 42 12.91 8.65 -14.50
C VAL A 42 11.47 8.50 -14.98
N ARG A 43 11.19 7.42 -15.72
CA ARG A 43 9.87 7.15 -16.25
C ARG A 43 8.90 6.71 -15.16
N GLU A 44 9.34 5.74 -14.34
CA GLU A 44 8.53 5.17 -13.27
C GLU A 44 9.33 5.01 -11.98
N ILE A 45 8.67 5.25 -10.84
CA ILE A 45 9.15 4.98 -9.48
C ILE A 45 8.16 4.00 -8.86
N VAL A 46 8.58 2.75 -8.65
CA VAL A 46 7.70 1.66 -8.21
C VAL A 46 8.15 1.15 -6.85
N PRO A 47 7.51 1.58 -5.75
CA PRO A 47 7.78 1.02 -4.43
C PRO A 47 7.15 -0.37 -4.27
N ALA A 48 7.81 -1.20 -3.44
CA ALA A 48 7.34 -2.50 -3.01
C ALA A 48 7.60 -2.68 -1.49
N ALA A 49 7.56 -3.90 -0.96
CA ALA A 49 7.67 -4.14 0.47
C ALA A 49 8.99 -3.63 1.09
N ARG A 50 10.12 -3.84 0.38
CA ARG A 50 11.47 -3.46 0.82
C ARG A 50 12.35 -2.99 -0.33
N THR A 51 11.76 -2.68 -1.47
CA THR A 51 12.49 -2.22 -2.64
C THR A 51 11.77 -1.07 -3.32
N VAL A 52 12.55 -0.25 -4.03
CA VAL A 52 12.00 0.72 -4.98
C VAL A 52 12.71 0.51 -6.32
N LEU A 53 11.93 0.29 -7.37
CA LEU A 53 12.44 0.26 -8.74
C LEU A 53 12.32 1.65 -9.36
N LEU A 54 13.40 2.13 -9.95
CA LEU A 54 13.44 3.31 -10.81
C LEU A 54 13.67 2.84 -12.24
N ASP A 55 12.71 3.07 -13.11
CA ASP A 55 12.77 2.65 -14.50
C ASP A 55 12.84 3.83 -15.46
N GLY A 56 13.51 3.61 -16.59
CA GLY A 56 13.69 4.62 -17.64
C GLY A 56 14.86 5.58 -17.41
N LEU A 57 15.84 5.20 -16.58
CA LEU A 57 17.06 5.97 -16.34
C LEU A 57 18.01 5.92 -17.55
N ASP A 58 18.72 7.02 -17.80
CA ASP A 58 19.78 7.05 -18.81
C ASP A 58 21.11 6.53 -18.25
N ASP A 59 21.38 6.75 -16.96
CA ASP A 59 22.60 6.30 -16.27
C ASP A 59 22.26 5.74 -14.87
N PRO A 60 21.84 4.46 -14.78
CA PRO A 60 21.54 3.82 -13.49
C PRO A 60 22.76 3.76 -12.56
N ALA A 61 23.98 3.61 -13.11
CA ALA A 61 25.18 3.46 -12.30
C ALA A 61 25.53 4.77 -11.56
N ARG A 62 25.35 5.91 -12.22
CA ARG A 62 25.55 7.22 -11.61
C ARG A 62 24.56 7.44 -10.46
N LEU A 63 23.30 7.09 -10.65
CA LEU A 63 22.29 7.23 -9.59
C LEU A 63 22.57 6.25 -8.44
N ALA A 64 22.97 5.01 -8.73
CA ALA A 64 23.35 4.02 -7.72
C ALA A 64 24.42 4.52 -6.76
N ALA A 65 25.43 5.22 -7.29
CA ALA A 65 26.49 5.81 -6.47
C ALA A 65 26.01 6.94 -5.54
N GLN A 66 24.92 7.61 -5.90
CA GLN A 66 24.39 8.75 -5.14
C GLN A 66 23.39 8.33 -4.04
N VAL A 67 22.52 7.36 -4.34
CA VAL A 67 21.41 7.02 -3.43
C VAL A 67 21.86 6.46 -2.08
N THR A 68 23.04 5.86 -2.00
CA THR A 68 23.63 5.34 -0.77
C THR A 68 23.99 6.42 0.25
N ASP A 69 24.24 7.63 -0.20
CA ASP A 69 24.66 8.77 0.62
C ASP A 69 23.46 9.66 1.03
N TRP A 70 22.26 9.33 0.59
CA TRP A 70 21.11 10.16 0.90
C TRP A 70 20.72 10.05 2.37
N VAL A 71 20.46 11.21 2.97
CA VAL A 71 19.85 11.29 4.30
C VAL A 71 18.34 11.35 4.12
N LEU A 72 17.66 10.33 4.63
CA LEU A 72 16.20 10.23 4.54
C LEU A 72 15.57 10.90 5.76
N ALA A 73 14.61 11.80 5.51
CA ALA A 73 13.70 12.26 6.55
C ALA A 73 12.55 11.24 6.69
N PRO A 74 12.02 11.03 7.90
CA PRO A 74 10.79 10.27 8.05
C PRO A 74 9.70 10.85 7.14
N PRO A 75 8.89 10.02 6.47
CA PRO A 75 7.77 10.54 5.69
C PRO A 75 6.81 11.27 6.62
N ASP A 76 6.27 12.40 6.14
CA ASP A 76 5.25 13.13 6.91
C ASP A 76 4.03 12.22 7.11
N ALA A 77 3.69 11.94 8.37
CA ALA A 77 2.56 11.10 8.71
C ALA A 77 1.22 11.65 8.22
N HIS A 78 1.12 12.96 8.03
CA HIS A 78 -0.11 13.64 7.59
C HIS A 78 -0.10 13.99 6.10
N ALA A 79 1.01 13.81 5.40
CA ALA A 79 1.08 14.04 3.96
C ALA A 79 0.27 13.00 3.16
N GLY A 80 -0.24 13.43 2.01
CA GLY A 80 -0.97 12.58 1.07
C GLY A 80 -2.50 12.68 1.22
N ALA A 81 -3.17 12.12 0.24
CA ALA A 81 -4.64 12.03 0.23
C ALA A 81 -5.15 11.16 1.37
N SER A 82 -6.38 11.40 1.81
CA SER A 82 -7.09 10.56 2.78
C SER A 82 -8.34 9.98 2.13
N VAL A 83 -8.57 8.68 2.33
CA VAL A 83 -9.71 7.95 1.77
C VAL A 83 -10.40 7.18 2.88
N GLU A 84 -11.71 7.35 3.01
CA GLU A 84 -12.54 6.49 3.81
C GLU A 84 -13.14 5.38 2.95
N LEU A 85 -12.93 4.12 3.36
CA LEU A 85 -13.46 2.94 2.70
C LEU A 85 -14.60 2.36 3.55
N PRO A 86 -15.83 2.39 3.07
CA PRO A 86 -16.92 1.67 3.70
C PRO A 86 -16.62 0.18 3.76
N ILE A 87 -16.87 -0.46 4.90
CA ILE A 87 -16.65 -1.89 5.07
C ILE A 87 -17.81 -2.54 5.82
N ARG A 88 -18.20 -3.74 5.39
CA ARG A 88 -18.98 -4.71 6.15
C ARG A 88 -18.03 -5.80 6.63
N TYR A 89 -18.02 -6.08 7.93
CA TYR A 89 -17.19 -7.16 8.51
C TYR A 89 -17.95 -8.48 8.45
N ASP A 90 -18.16 -8.97 7.25
CA ASP A 90 -18.90 -10.21 6.90
C ASP A 90 -17.98 -11.27 6.27
N GLY A 91 -16.67 -11.11 6.45
CA GLY A 91 -15.69 -11.99 5.83
C GLY A 91 -15.68 -13.39 6.46
N PRO A 92 -15.52 -14.45 5.65
CA PRO A 92 -15.59 -15.84 6.12
C PRO A 92 -14.46 -16.25 7.06
N ASP A 93 -13.39 -15.45 7.16
CA ASP A 93 -12.23 -15.76 8.02
C ASP A 93 -12.17 -14.85 9.26
N LEU A 94 -13.20 -14.02 9.53
CA LEU A 94 -13.18 -13.09 10.66
C LEU A 94 -13.00 -13.84 12.00
N ALA A 95 -13.72 -14.96 12.19
CA ALA A 95 -13.59 -15.80 13.38
C ALA A 95 -12.19 -16.43 13.51
N GLU A 96 -11.56 -16.84 12.38
CA GLU A 96 -10.20 -17.37 12.38
C GLU A 96 -9.16 -16.29 12.78
N VAL A 97 -9.32 -15.06 12.26
CA VAL A 97 -8.47 -13.93 12.65
C VAL A 97 -8.65 -13.59 14.13
N ALA A 98 -9.88 -13.59 14.63
CA ALA A 98 -10.18 -13.37 16.05
C ALA A 98 -9.46 -14.39 16.94
N ALA A 99 -9.51 -15.67 16.56
CA ALA A 99 -8.80 -16.75 17.26
C ALA A 99 -7.26 -16.56 17.21
N LEU A 100 -6.69 -16.16 16.06
CA LEU A 100 -5.26 -15.89 15.92
C LEU A 100 -4.81 -14.71 16.79
N TRP A 101 -5.64 -13.69 16.95
CA TRP A 101 -5.34 -12.52 17.76
C TRP A 101 -5.70 -12.71 19.24
N GLY A 102 -6.37 -13.81 19.61
CA GLY A 102 -6.78 -14.11 20.99
C GLY A 102 -7.84 -13.15 21.52
N MET A 103 -8.77 -12.70 20.68
CA MET A 103 -9.83 -11.75 21.02
C MET A 103 -11.16 -12.12 20.39
N ALA A 104 -12.25 -11.43 20.77
CA ALA A 104 -13.54 -11.61 20.14
C ALA A 104 -13.63 -10.92 18.77
N GLU A 105 -14.54 -11.38 17.89
CA GLU A 105 -14.72 -10.81 16.55
C GLU A 105 -15.04 -9.31 16.58
N ASP A 106 -15.87 -8.87 17.53
CA ASP A 106 -16.20 -7.46 17.71
C ASP A 106 -15.01 -6.61 18.15
N GLU A 107 -14.02 -7.20 18.83
CA GLU A 107 -12.75 -6.52 19.15
C GLU A 107 -11.85 -6.39 17.91
N VAL A 108 -11.80 -7.42 17.05
CA VAL A 108 -11.14 -7.34 15.75
C VAL A 108 -11.72 -6.20 14.92
N VAL A 109 -13.06 -6.13 14.84
CA VAL A 109 -13.77 -5.07 14.12
C VAL A 109 -13.42 -3.69 14.67
N ARG A 110 -13.50 -3.51 16.00
CA ARG A 110 -13.18 -2.23 16.65
C ARG A 110 -11.73 -1.82 16.38
N MET A 111 -10.79 -2.76 16.51
CA MET A 111 -9.37 -2.48 16.33
C MET A 111 -9.05 -2.14 14.87
N HIS A 112 -9.54 -2.93 13.92
CA HIS A 112 -9.30 -2.70 12.50
C HIS A 112 -9.95 -1.39 12.01
N SER A 113 -11.18 -1.08 12.42
CA SER A 113 -11.87 0.15 12.04
C SER A 113 -11.31 1.41 12.73
N ALA A 114 -10.70 1.28 13.91
CA ALA A 114 -10.07 2.40 14.61
C ALA A 114 -8.65 2.70 14.07
N ALA A 115 -8.03 1.76 13.35
CA ALA A 115 -6.69 1.94 12.82
C ALA A 115 -6.68 2.94 11.64
N GLU A 116 -5.65 3.77 11.60
CA GLU A 116 -5.30 4.54 10.41
C GLU A 116 -4.28 3.74 9.59
N PHE A 117 -4.65 3.43 8.37
CA PHE A 117 -3.79 2.72 7.44
C PHE A 117 -3.11 3.68 6.48
N ARG A 118 -1.99 3.23 5.92
CA ARG A 118 -1.30 3.90 4.81
C ARG A 118 -1.00 2.89 3.72
N VAL A 119 -1.20 3.29 2.47
CA VAL A 119 -0.77 2.51 1.32
C VAL A 119 0.75 2.50 1.28
N ALA A 120 1.36 1.36 1.56
CA ALA A 120 2.80 1.17 1.48
C ALA A 120 3.25 1.07 0.01
N PHE A 121 2.57 0.25 -0.77
CA PHE A 121 2.82 0.07 -2.21
C PHE A 121 1.59 -0.53 -2.90
N CYS A 122 1.62 -0.51 -4.24
CA CYS A 122 0.62 -1.15 -5.08
C CYS A 122 1.25 -2.28 -5.89
N GLY A 123 0.46 -3.33 -6.20
CA GLY A 123 0.94 -4.47 -6.97
C GLY A 123 -0.11 -5.55 -7.11
N PHE A 124 0.25 -6.73 -7.61
CA PHE A 124 -0.64 -7.87 -7.84
C PHE A 124 -1.68 -7.64 -8.95
N ALA A 125 -2.47 -6.57 -8.87
CA ALA A 125 -3.49 -6.23 -9.87
C ALA A 125 -3.74 -4.71 -9.90
N PRO A 126 -4.21 -4.14 -11.03
CA PRO A 126 -4.63 -2.74 -11.07
C PRO A 126 -5.65 -2.42 -9.97
N GLY A 127 -5.33 -1.42 -9.13
CA GLY A 127 -6.13 -1.01 -7.98
C GLY A 127 -5.90 -1.81 -6.69
N PHE A 128 -5.06 -2.84 -6.68
CA PHE A 128 -4.71 -3.54 -5.44
C PHE A 128 -3.60 -2.79 -4.70
N ALA A 129 -3.88 -2.42 -3.45
CA ALA A 129 -2.96 -1.72 -2.57
C ALA A 129 -2.65 -2.56 -1.32
N TYR A 130 -1.40 -2.53 -0.90
CA TYR A 130 -0.91 -3.11 0.35
C TYR A 130 -0.87 -2.01 1.40
N LEU A 131 -1.71 -2.14 2.42
CA LEU A 131 -1.86 -1.15 3.49
C LEU A 131 -1.17 -1.65 4.76
N THR A 132 -0.39 -0.78 5.38
CA THR A 132 0.17 -0.95 6.73
C THR A 132 -0.57 -0.05 7.71
N GLY A 133 -0.56 -0.39 9.01
CA GLY A 133 -1.24 0.40 10.05
C GLY A 133 -1.56 -0.41 11.30
N LEU A 134 -1.64 -1.75 11.19
CA LEU A 134 -1.73 -2.63 12.35
C LEU A 134 -0.34 -2.90 12.94
N ALA A 135 -0.27 -3.02 14.27
CA ALA A 135 0.97 -3.41 14.94
C ALA A 135 1.41 -4.82 14.49
N GLU A 136 2.72 -5.07 14.44
CA GLU A 136 3.31 -6.32 13.94
C GLU A 136 2.76 -7.58 14.62
N ARG A 137 2.42 -7.51 15.91
CA ARG A 137 1.80 -8.63 16.65
C ARG A 137 0.46 -9.10 16.08
N TYR A 138 -0.18 -8.31 15.21
CA TYR A 138 -1.42 -8.62 14.51
C TYR A 138 -1.20 -9.13 13.09
N ALA A 139 0.05 -9.40 12.72
CA ALA A 139 0.33 -10.08 11.46
C ALA A 139 -0.31 -11.48 11.45
N VAL A 140 -0.99 -11.81 10.37
CA VAL A 140 -1.66 -13.12 10.20
C VAL A 140 -1.04 -13.90 9.05
N PRO A 141 -0.88 -15.23 9.19
CA PRO A 141 -0.39 -16.05 8.09
C PRO A 141 -1.40 -16.08 6.93
N ARG A 142 -0.88 -16.22 5.72
CA ARG A 142 -1.74 -16.57 4.58
C ARG A 142 -2.36 -17.95 4.79
N ARG A 143 -3.53 -18.18 4.21
CA ARG A 143 -4.15 -19.51 4.21
C ARG A 143 -3.21 -20.55 3.60
N PRO A 144 -3.09 -21.75 4.19
CA PRO A 144 -2.29 -22.82 3.63
C PRO A 144 -2.74 -23.21 2.22
N THR A 145 -4.05 -23.22 1.99
CA THR A 145 -4.65 -23.47 0.67
C THR A 145 -5.32 -22.18 0.17
N PRO A 146 -4.75 -21.54 -0.86
CA PRO A 146 -5.38 -20.35 -1.47
C PRO A 146 -6.75 -20.69 -2.06
N ARG A 147 -7.67 -19.73 -2.01
CA ARG A 147 -8.93 -19.82 -2.75
C ARG A 147 -8.68 -19.67 -4.24
N THR A 148 -9.38 -20.45 -5.04
CA THR A 148 -9.34 -20.32 -6.51
C THR A 148 -9.99 -19.03 -7.00
N SER A 149 -10.93 -18.49 -6.22
CA SER A 149 -11.59 -17.22 -6.50
C SER A 149 -11.92 -16.49 -5.19
N VAL A 150 -11.42 -15.27 -5.05
CA VAL A 150 -11.79 -14.29 -4.03
C VAL A 150 -12.64 -13.24 -4.74
N PRO A 151 -13.85 -12.91 -4.26
CA PRO A 151 -14.70 -11.90 -4.89
C PRO A 151 -14.06 -10.51 -4.90
N ALA A 152 -14.42 -9.67 -5.88
CA ALA A 152 -14.10 -8.25 -5.85
C ALA A 152 -14.70 -7.59 -4.59
N GLY A 153 -14.03 -6.60 -4.04
CA GLY A 153 -14.43 -5.91 -2.81
C GLY A 153 -14.06 -6.65 -1.53
N SER A 154 -13.53 -7.89 -1.59
CA SER A 154 -13.09 -8.59 -0.38
C SER A 154 -11.95 -7.85 0.30
N VAL A 155 -12.09 -7.58 1.61
CA VAL A 155 -11.05 -7.01 2.47
C VAL A 155 -10.35 -8.15 3.19
N GLY A 156 -9.03 -8.22 3.09
CA GLY A 156 -8.25 -9.32 3.67
C GLY A 156 -6.97 -8.88 4.36
N LEU A 157 -6.47 -9.78 5.20
CA LEU A 157 -5.22 -9.64 5.94
C LEU A 157 -4.22 -10.72 5.51
N ALA A 158 -2.94 -10.35 5.38
CA ALA A 158 -1.85 -11.31 5.21
C ALA A 158 -0.50 -10.68 5.61
N GLY A 159 0.28 -11.36 6.46
CA GLY A 159 1.46 -10.77 7.09
C GLY A 159 1.07 -9.48 7.82
N PRO A 160 1.82 -8.39 7.66
CA PRO A 160 1.52 -7.09 8.27
C PRO A 160 0.54 -6.25 7.45
N TYR A 161 -0.02 -6.80 6.36
CA TYR A 161 -0.79 -6.01 5.41
C TYR A 161 -2.29 -6.25 5.51
N THR A 162 -3.05 -5.17 5.31
CA THR A 162 -4.45 -5.18 4.89
C THR A 162 -4.51 -4.87 3.39
N GLY A 163 -5.48 -5.42 2.68
CA GLY A 163 -5.70 -5.12 1.26
C GLY A 163 -7.13 -5.38 0.84
N VAL A 164 -7.51 -4.78 -0.28
CA VAL A 164 -8.84 -4.94 -0.86
C VAL A 164 -8.71 -5.45 -2.29
N TYR A 165 -9.40 -6.52 -2.61
CA TYR A 165 -9.39 -7.13 -3.95
C TYR A 165 -10.19 -6.28 -4.94
N PRO A 166 -9.58 -5.64 -5.96
CA PRO A 166 -10.29 -4.76 -6.89
C PRO A 166 -11.14 -5.53 -7.90
N ARG A 167 -10.84 -6.81 -8.09
CA ARG A 167 -11.54 -7.73 -9.00
C ARG A 167 -11.46 -9.15 -8.47
N SER A 168 -12.31 -10.04 -8.97
CA SER A 168 -12.21 -11.46 -8.65
C SER A 168 -10.88 -12.03 -9.11
N SER A 169 -10.18 -12.74 -8.22
CA SER A 169 -8.86 -13.34 -8.47
C SER A 169 -8.56 -14.43 -7.45
N PRO A 170 -7.63 -15.37 -7.75
CA PRO A 170 -7.14 -16.30 -6.73
C PRO A 170 -6.45 -15.56 -5.59
N GLY A 171 -6.54 -16.09 -4.36
CA GLY A 171 -5.88 -15.47 -3.22
C GLY A 171 -5.91 -16.30 -1.95
N GLY A 172 -4.90 -16.08 -1.10
CA GLY A 172 -4.74 -16.79 0.17
C GLY A 172 -4.75 -15.87 1.40
N TRP A 173 -5.35 -14.69 1.29
CA TRP A 173 -5.49 -13.78 2.43
C TRP A 173 -6.68 -14.18 3.31
N GLN A 174 -6.61 -13.85 4.59
CA GLN A 174 -7.70 -14.03 5.55
C GLN A 174 -8.74 -12.94 5.31
N LEU A 175 -9.91 -13.31 4.82
CA LEU A 175 -10.96 -12.36 4.45
C LEU A 175 -11.81 -11.99 5.68
N ILE A 176 -11.76 -10.71 6.05
CA ILE A 176 -12.46 -10.18 7.25
C ILE A 176 -13.71 -9.38 6.91
N GLY A 177 -13.90 -8.99 5.63
CA GLY A 177 -15.06 -8.19 5.26
C GLY A 177 -15.14 -7.89 3.78
N THR A 178 -16.11 -7.05 3.42
CA THR A 178 -16.37 -6.63 2.04
C THR A 178 -16.60 -5.13 1.93
N THR A 179 -16.28 -4.55 0.78
CA THR A 179 -16.57 -3.17 0.40
C THR A 179 -17.12 -3.10 -1.02
N ASP A 180 -17.96 -2.10 -1.28
CA ASP A 180 -18.46 -1.79 -2.63
C ASP A 180 -17.66 -0.67 -3.31
N ALA A 181 -16.56 -0.20 -2.70
CA ALA A 181 -15.72 0.87 -3.24
C ALA A 181 -15.06 0.45 -4.57
N ALA A 182 -15.17 1.30 -5.59
CA ALA A 182 -14.49 1.10 -6.88
C ALA A 182 -13.01 1.49 -6.75
N LEU A 183 -12.13 0.51 -6.53
CA LEU A 183 -10.69 0.73 -6.33
C LEU A 183 -9.95 1.09 -7.63
N TRP A 184 -10.50 0.69 -8.75
CA TRP A 184 -9.97 0.98 -10.08
C TRP A 184 -11.09 1.39 -11.03
N ASP A 185 -10.95 2.58 -11.63
CA ASP A 185 -11.86 3.06 -12.67
C ASP A 185 -11.05 3.82 -13.73
N VAL A 186 -11.01 3.29 -14.95
CA VAL A 186 -10.27 3.90 -16.07
C VAL A 186 -10.80 5.29 -16.49
N ARG A 187 -12.01 5.65 -16.06
CA ARG A 187 -12.61 6.96 -16.30
C ARG A 187 -12.22 8.02 -15.27
N ARG A 188 -11.58 7.59 -14.18
CA ARG A 188 -11.09 8.47 -13.10
C ARG A 188 -9.63 8.82 -13.34
N GLU A 189 -9.23 10.02 -12.97
CA GLU A 189 -7.82 10.45 -12.96
C GLU A 189 -7.40 10.86 -11.52
N PRO A 190 -6.49 10.14 -10.91
CA PRO A 190 -5.88 8.88 -11.34
C PRO A 190 -6.87 7.69 -11.29
N ALA A 191 -6.68 6.69 -12.17
CA ALA A 191 -7.55 5.52 -12.25
C ALA A 191 -7.59 4.70 -10.95
N ALA A 192 -6.46 4.59 -10.24
CA ALA A 192 -6.38 3.97 -8.93
C ALA A 192 -6.97 4.90 -7.84
N LEU A 193 -7.85 4.35 -7.00
CA LEU A 193 -8.34 5.07 -5.82
C LEU A 193 -7.24 5.22 -4.76
N LEU A 194 -6.41 4.19 -4.63
CA LEU A 194 -5.37 4.08 -3.62
C LEU A 194 -4.01 4.13 -4.30
N ALA A 195 -3.26 5.20 -4.07
CA ALA A 195 -1.87 5.36 -4.50
C ALA A 195 -0.92 5.22 -3.29
N PRO A 196 0.36 4.85 -3.48
CA PRO A 196 1.34 4.82 -2.39
C PRO A 196 1.36 6.13 -1.59
N GLY A 197 1.34 6.01 -0.26
CA GLY A 197 1.28 7.14 0.66
C GLY A 197 -0.14 7.61 1.03
N THR A 198 -1.20 7.17 0.32
CA THR A 198 -2.59 7.48 0.69
C THR A 198 -2.92 6.93 2.09
N ARG A 199 -3.52 7.78 2.93
CA ARG A 199 -4.08 7.36 4.23
C ARG A 199 -5.46 6.75 4.01
N VAL A 200 -5.74 5.67 4.71
CA VAL A 200 -6.99 4.91 4.54
C VAL A 200 -7.60 4.63 5.90
N ARG A 201 -8.89 4.87 6.05
CA ARG A 201 -9.70 4.45 7.19
C ARG A 201 -10.85 3.57 6.72
N PHE A 202 -11.04 2.45 7.38
CA PHE A 202 -12.21 1.61 7.16
C PHE A 202 -13.34 2.08 8.07
N VAL A 203 -14.47 2.45 7.46
CA VAL A 203 -15.64 2.97 8.19
C VAL A 203 -16.81 1.98 8.10
N THR A 204 -17.40 1.66 9.25
CA THR A 204 -18.62 0.84 9.31
C THR A 204 -19.83 1.73 9.03
N GLY A 205 -20.58 1.47 7.94
CA GLY A 205 -21.77 2.26 7.59
C GLY A 205 -21.90 2.56 6.10
N THR A 206 -22.93 3.31 5.74
CA THR A 206 -23.22 3.70 4.34
C THR A 206 -22.16 4.67 3.82
N PRO A 207 -21.78 4.60 2.51
CA PRO A 207 -20.67 5.39 1.97
C PRO A 207 -20.86 6.89 2.18
N VAL A 208 -19.86 7.55 2.78
CA VAL A 208 -19.72 9.00 2.69
C VAL A 208 -18.97 9.29 1.40
N THR A 209 -19.53 10.15 0.56
CA THR A 209 -18.94 10.61 -0.70
C THR A 209 -17.54 11.20 -0.46
N ALA A 210 -16.58 10.81 -1.28
CA ALA A 210 -15.24 11.40 -1.30
C ALA A 210 -15.33 12.93 -1.50
N GLU A 211 -14.87 13.70 -0.54
CA GLU A 211 -14.63 15.14 -0.75
C GLU A 211 -13.38 15.28 -1.64
N THR A 212 -13.61 15.71 -2.87
CA THR A 212 -12.55 16.19 -3.75
C THR A 212 -11.94 17.44 -3.12
N PRO A 213 -10.62 17.52 -2.86
CA PRO A 213 -10.02 18.76 -2.39
C PRO A 213 -10.28 19.86 -3.42
N ALA A 214 -10.89 20.96 -2.99
CA ALA A 214 -11.13 22.12 -3.82
C ALA A 214 -9.79 22.62 -4.36
N ALA A 215 -9.69 22.70 -5.70
CA ALA A 215 -8.58 23.34 -6.37
C ALA A 215 -8.52 24.81 -5.90
N GLY A 216 -7.50 25.15 -5.13
CA GLY A 216 -7.19 26.52 -4.76
C GLY A 216 -6.90 27.34 -6.02
N ARG A 217 -7.58 28.46 -6.13
CA ARG A 217 -7.36 29.52 -7.14
C ARG A 217 -6.04 30.24 -6.88
#